data_48e5caa1f6595947cbaa5789209e8154
#
_entry.id   48e5caa1f6595947cbaa5789209e8154
#
_cell.length_a   1.000
_cell.length_b   1.000
_cell.length_c   1.000
_cell.angle_alpha   90.00
_cell.angle_beta   90.00
_cell.angle_gamma   90.00
#
_symmetry.space_group_name_H-M   'P 1'
#
loop_
_entity.id
_entity.type
_entity.pdbx_description
1 polymer ?
#
loop_
_entity_poly.entity_id
_entity_poly.type
_entity_poly.pdbx_seq_one_letter_code
_entity_poly.pdbx_strand_id
1 'polypeptide(L)'
;ISYILLSGWDTYTYALFSEELNVSKNVIMDDINELDAELLLFGIKVHRTAGYGIYATGSELDIRKAMRHFCRYPISDKQVIKTDDHRLSRRAAEVIANNFRSVNLSMAVDMIHHVERRFDIIFTDYTFQMLAEYIAIALFRVDVEKELKTDELDLSNRMCDDASDGDAGTETEQQVQKNGFIMTEHENMAKEAAGFLERYHGISLSQPEIMYMAMLFSCAEGQNRVVMFCEEALSIEDEMIVYLSNLLAANLIENELLRESMRSFLPGSIARTHFGIEIDNPFLSDITQSYASLFTVCFTVSRYYEKYTGAMPSENEIAFIALQVGGALHRNPMTVRAVLIGAAGYATGSIIAGKIENRVPDVRIVSILSSDRIEHIDEYDCDLILSTIDTQADIHKDMRFLYVSPLISAQDEKNIRNKCFELMTGQSAEVSEFSQMLSEEFIIFEKKAKNRKDVLKRACQLLINKGIVQSEFARDVLEREKVEATAVGCNIAIPHG
;
A
#
# COMPACT_ATOMS: atom_id res chain seq x y z
N ILE A 1 9.45 23.49 -12.88
CA ILE A 1 8.69 24.54 -12.15
C ILE A 1 8.63 24.16 -10.67
N SER A 2 8.12 22.98 -10.29
CA SER A 2 7.98 22.54 -8.90
C SER A 2 9.28 22.61 -8.09
N TYR A 3 10.39 22.10 -8.65
CA TYR A 3 11.70 22.17 -8.00
C TYR A 3 12.12 23.63 -7.70
N ILE A 4 11.96 24.52 -8.66
CA ILE A 4 12.35 25.92 -8.51
C ILE A 4 11.52 26.61 -7.43
N LEU A 5 10.20 26.39 -7.43
CA LEU A 5 9.30 26.98 -6.45
C LEU A 5 9.54 26.43 -5.02
N LEU A 6 9.84 25.14 -4.90
CA LEU A 6 10.04 24.49 -3.60
C LEU A 6 11.45 24.67 -3.05
N SER A 7 12.47 24.84 -3.90
CA SER A 7 13.84 25.11 -3.44
C SER A 7 13.97 26.45 -2.69
N GLY A 8 13.11 27.43 -3.01
CA GLY A 8 13.02 28.69 -2.28
C GLY A 8 14.24 29.60 -2.48
N TRP A 9 14.97 29.44 -3.59
CA TRP A 9 16.19 30.21 -3.84
C TRP A 9 15.92 31.63 -4.30
N ASP A 10 14.88 31.83 -5.15
CA ASP A 10 14.55 33.12 -5.70
C ASP A 10 13.05 33.20 -6.06
N THR A 11 12.58 34.44 -6.23
CA THR A 11 11.27 34.70 -6.81
C THR A 11 11.37 34.68 -8.33
N TYR A 12 10.57 33.83 -8.96
CA TYR A 12 10.53 33.71 -10.41
C TYR A 12 9.37 34.51 -11.00
N THR A 13 9.55 35.00 -12.22
CA THR A 13 8.46 35.58 -13.00
C THR A 13 8.04 34.63 -14.12
N TYR A 14 6.84 34.77 -14.64
CA TYR A 14 6.41 34.03 -15.83
C TYR A 14 7.37 34.19 -17.02
N ALA A 15 8.03 35.34 -17.11
CA ALA A 15 9.02 35.62 -18.16
C ALA A 15 10.27 34.78 -17.98
N LEU A 16 10.81 34.73 -16.76
CA LEU A 16 11.98 33.92 -16.43
C LEU A 16 11.73 32.43 -16.64
N PHE A 17 10.59 31.90 -16.14
CA PHE A 17 10.23 30.51 -16.41
C PHE A 17 10.10 30.22 -17.91
N SER A 18 9.48 31.13 -18.67
CA SER A 18 9.30 31.00 -20.11
C SER A 18 10.63 30.95 -20.85
N GLU A 19 11.59 31.76 -20.43
CA GLU A 19 12.94 31.81 -20.99
C GLU A 19 13.75 30.56 -20.63
N GLU A 20 13.76 30.18 -19.35
CA GLU A 20 14.57 29.07 -18.85
C GLU A 20 14.09 27.70 -19.34
N LEU A 21 12.76 27.52 -19.43
CA LEU A 21 12.16 26.28 -19.91
C LEU A 21 11.87 26.26 -21.41
N ASN A 22 12.11 27.39 -22.11
CA ASN A 22 11.87 27.57 -23.54
C ASN A 22 10.41 27.21 -23.98
N VAL A 23 9.43 27.66 -23.18
CA VAL A 23 8.00 27.47 -23.44
C VAL A 23 7.26 28.82 -23.34
N SER A 24 6.06 28.91 -23.90
CA SER A 24 5.28 30.16 -23.85
C SER A 24 4.83 30.51 -22.43
N LYS A 25 4.63 31.83 -22.18
CA LYS A 25 4.10 32.29 -20.88
C LYS A 25 2.73 31.70 -20.53
N ASN A 26 1.90 31.43 -21.54
CA ASN A 26 0.58 30.85 -21.30
C ASN A 26 0.69 29.40 -20.80
N VAL A 27 1.59 28.60 -21.38
CA VAL A 27 1.89 27.24 -20.89
C VAL A 27 2.39 27.29 -19.42
N ILE A 28 3.33 28.20 -19.12
CA ILE A 28 3.78 28.38 -17.73
C ILE A 28 2.65 28.75 -16.77
N MET A 29 1.71 29.62 -17.23
CA MET A 29 0.56 29.99 -16.40
C MET A 29 -0.35 28.80 -16.11
N ASP A 30 -0.63 27.98 -17.13
CA ASP A 30 -1.47 26.79 -17.00
C ASP A 30 -0.77 25.76 -16.10
N ASP A 31 0.52 25.44 -16.31
CA ASP A 31 1.30 24.53 -15.49
C ASP A 31 1.37 24.97 -14.01
N ILE A 32 1.53 26.28 -13.75
CA ILE A 32 1.55 26.80 -12.37
C ILE A 32 0.16 26.73 -11.73
N ASN A 33 -0.92 26.85 -12.49
CA ASN A 33 -2.28 26.69 -11.97
C ASN A 33 -2.58 25.23 -11.58
N GLU A 34 -2.14 24.27 -12.40
CA GLU A 34 -2.25 22.85 -12.07
C GLU A 34 -1.40 22.53 -10.84
N LEU A 35 -0.15 22.96 -10.82
CA LEU A 35 0.76 22.74 -9.69
C LEU A 35 0.26 23.39 -8.38
N ASP A 36 -0.37 24.58 -8.44
CA ASP A 36 -0.97 25.25 -7.28
C ASP A 36 -2.06 24.40 -6.63
N ALA A 37 -2.92 23.77 -7.45
CA ALA A 37 -3.96 22.87 -6.95
C ALA A 37 -3.37 21.60 -6.29
N GLU A 38 -2.30 21.05 -6.85
CA GLU A 38 -1.63 19.88 -6.29
C GLU A 38 -0.83 20.23 -5.04
N LEU A 39 -0.09 21.36 -5.02
CA LEU A 39 0.66 21.82 -3.85
C LEU A 39 -0.25 22.15 -2.67
N LEU A 40 -1.49 22.58 -2.93
CA LEU A 40 -2.46 22.84 -1.88
C LEU A 40 -2.80 21.58 -1.07
N LEU A 41 -2.72 20.38 -1.67
CA LEU A 41 -2.88 19.09 -0.96
C LEU A 41 -1.79 18.83 0.09
N PHE A 42 -0.62 19.46 -0.11
CA PHE A 42 0.47 19.47 0.87
C PHE A 42 0.43 20.67 1.81
N GLY A 43 -0.67 21.48 1.82
CA GLY A 43 -0.74 22.70 2.62
C GLY A 43 0.14 23.84 2.10
N ILE A 44 0.67 23.74 0.87
CA ILE A 44 1.56 24.73 0.26
C ILE A 44 0.74 25.65 -0.65
N LYS A 45 0.92 26.96 -0.51
CA LYS A 45 0.24 27.98 -1.31
C LYS A 45 1.21 28.67 -2.25
N VAL A 46 0.80 28.80 -3.52
CA VAL A 46 1.56 29.55 -4.54
C VAL A 46 1.05 31.00 -4.58
N HIS A 47 1.96 31.94 -4.36
CA HIS A 47 1.70 33.39 -4.40
C HIS A 47 2.16 33.98 -5.72
N ARG A 48 1.37 34.93 -6.24
CA ARG A 48 1.63 35.66 -7.47
C ARG A 48 1.53 37.16 -7.15
N THR A 49 2.67 37.79 -6.90
CA THR A 49 2.72 39.20 -6.46
C THR A 49 3.33 40.08 -7.52
N ALA A 50 2.61 41.10 -7.97
CA ALA A 50 3.09 42.05 -8.95
C ALA A 50 4.37 42.77 -8.45
N GLY A 51 5.43 42.74 -9.27
CA GLY A 51 6.73 43.34 -8.92
C GLY A 51 7.64 42.49 -8.03
N TYR A 52 7.11 41.43 -7.43
CA TYR A 52 7.88 40.48 -6.62
C TYR A 52 8.09 39.14 -7.32
N GLY A 53 7.06 38.62 -7.96
CA GLY A 53 7.13 37.37 -8.71
C GLY A 53 6.23 36.26 -8.15
N ILE A 54 6.60 35.02 -8.45
CA ILE A 54 5.90 33.79 -8.07
C ILE A 54 6.75 33.06 -7.05
N TYR A 55 6.16 32.67 -5.92
CA TYR A 55 6.83 31.92 -4.86
C TYR A 55 5.83 31.05 -4.10
N ALA A 56 6.32 30.02 -3.43
CA ALA A 56 5.51 29.10 -2.63
C ALA A 56 5.75 29.33 -1.12
N THR A 57 4.70 29.15 -0.31
CA THR A 57 4.78 29.19 1.14
C THR A 57 4.06 27.99 1.76
N GLY A 58 4.64 27.39 2.77
CA GLY A 58 4.13 26.27 3.53
C GLY A 58 5.04 25.98 4.73
N SER A 59 4.69 24.99 5.55
CA SER A 59 5.62 24.51 6.58
C SER A 59 6.82 23.85 5.92
N GLU A 60 8.00 23.90 6.55
CA GLU A 60 9.19 23.26 6.00
C GLU A 60 9.01 21.75 5.85
N LEU A 61 8.28 21.12 6.78
CA LEU A 61 7.95 19.69 6.69
C LEU A 61 7.11 19.36 5.44
N ASP A 62 6.11 20.18 5.14
CA ASP A 62 5.27 19.99 3.95
C ASP A 62 6.03 20.26 2.66
N ILE A 63 6.92 21.25 2.67
CA ILE A 63 7.82 21.54 1.54
C ILE A 63 8.72 20.33 1.24
N ARG A 64 9.31 19.67 2.25
CA ARG A 64 10.16 18.48 2.07
C ARG A 64 9.36 17.30 1.51
N LYS A 65 8.13 17.08 1.98
CA LYS A 65 7.23 16.06 1.42
C LYS A 65 6.89 16.35 -0.03
N ALA A 66 6.52 17.58 -0.35
CA ALA A 66 6.24 18.00 -1.71
C ALA A 66 7.48 17.90 -2.62
N MET A 67 8.68 18.25 -2.14
CA MET A 67 9.92 18.06 -2.88
C MET A 67 10.13 16.59 -3.25
N ARG A 68 9.93 15.67 -2.33
CA ARG A 68 10.03 14.24 -2.60
C ARG A 68 8.98 13.80 -3.63
N HIS A 69 7.75 14.30 -3.51
CA HIS A 69 6.65 13.94 -4.40
C HIS A 69 6.84 14.47 -5.83
N PHE A 70 7.17 15.76 -6.00
CA PHE A 70 7.21 16.42 -7.30
C PHE A 70 8.58 16.34 -8.00
N CYS A 71 9.66 16.19 -7.26
CA CYS A 71 11.01 16.21 -7.83
C CYS A 71 11.54 14.81 -8.16
N ARG A 72 10.69 13.96 -8.73
CA ARG A 72 10.99 12.55 -9.07
C ARG A 72 11.81 12.36 -10.35
N TYR A 73 12.12 13.45 -11.07
CA TYR A 73 12.91 13.43 -12.31
C TYR A 73 14.15 14.29 -12.14
N PRO A 74 15.31 13.87 -12.69
CA PRO A 74 16.51 14.69 -12.66
C PRO A 74 16.32 15.94 -13.53
N ILE A 75 16.74 17.11 -13.01
CA ILE A 75 16.64 18.40 -13.71
C ILE A 75 17.64 18.48 -14.86
N SER A 76 18.74 17.71 -14.77
CA SER A 76 19.75 17.67 -15.83
C SER A 76 20.34 16.28 -15.99
N ASP A 77 20.51 15.82 -17.23
CA ASP A 77 21.14 14.52 -17.57
C ASP A 77 22.67 14.48 -17.38
N LYS A 78 23.25 15.46 -16.67
CA LYS A 78 24.68 15.72 -16.72
C LYS A 78 25.57 14.84 -15.85
N GLN A 79 25.02 14.09 -14.89
CA GLN A 79 25.84 13.24 -14.02
C GLN A 79 25.36 11.80 -14.03
N VAL A 80 26.14 10.92 -14.66
CA VAL A 80 26.01 9.48 -14.44
C VAL A 80 26.71 9.17 -13.13
N ILE A 81 25.94 8.94 -12.07
CA ILE A 81 26.46 8.61 -10.76
C ILE A 81 26.55 7.11 -10.63
N LYS A 82 27.74 6.63 -10.31
CA LYS A 82 27.95 5.27 -9.83
C LYS A 82 27.78 5.30 -8.31
N THR A 83 26.68 4.76 -7.81
CA THR A 83 26.57 4.41 -6.39
C THR A 83 27.08 2.98 -6.23
N ASP A 84 27.92 2.75 -5.23
CA ASP A 84 28.39 1.41 -4.90
C ASP A 84 27.34 0.63 -4.09
N ASP A 85 26.26 1.27 -3.65
CA ASP A 85 25.18 0.61 -2.91
C ASP A 85 24.09 0.07 -3.86
N HIS A 86 23.94 -1.26 -3.85
CA HIS A 86 22.99 -1.97 -4.71
C HIS A 86 21.51 -1.77 -4.31
N ARG A 87 21.24 -1.27 -3.10
CA ARG A 87 19.88 -0.99 -2.60
C ARG A 87 19.29 0.31 -3.15
N LEU A 88 20.14 1.19 -3.66
CA LEU A 88 19.69 2.43 -4.27
C LEU A 88 19.52 2.23 -5.77
N SER A 89 18.29 2.39 -6.27
CA SER A 89 18.06 2.30 -7.71
C SER A 89 18.84 3.40 -8.44
N ARG A 90 19.33 3.09 -9.65
CA ARG A 90 20.07 4.06 -10.47
C ARG A 90 19.28 5.35 -10.67
N ARG A 91 17.97 5.24 -10.90
CA ARG A 91 17.09 6.39 -11.08
C ARG A 91 17.00 7.26 -9.82
N ALA A 92 16.83 6.66 -8.64
CA ALA A 92 16.80 7.39 -7.38
C ALA A 92 18.12 8.13 -7.14
N ALA A 93 19.26 7.46 -7.37
CA ALA A 93 20.57 8.07 -7.24
C ALA A 93 20.75 9.27 -8.19
N GLU A 94 20.33 9.14 -9.45
CA GLU A 94 20.37 10.22 -10.43
C GLU A 94 19.46 11.40 -10.02
N VAL A 95 18.25 11.13 -9.53
CA VAL A 95 17.32 12.16 -9.04
C VAL A 95 17.92 12.92 -7.86
N ILE A 96 18.37 12.20 -6.83
CA ILE A 96 18.92 12.82 -5.62
C ILE A 96 20.13 13.67 -5.96
N ALA A 97 21.06 13.12 -6.72
CA ALA A 97 22.31 13.79 -7.01
C ALA A 97 22.17 15.03 -7.90
N ASN A 98 21.23 15.00 -8.84
CA ASN A 98 21.00 16.12 -9.75
C ASN A 98 20.10 17.20 -9.13
N ASN A 99 19.12 16.80 -8.32
CA ASN A 99 18.17 17.73 -7.71
C ASN A 99 18.65 18.25 -6.35
N PHE A 100 19.27 17.38 -5.53
CA PHE A 100 19.62 17.66 -4.13
C PHE A 100 21.12 17.61 -3.86
N ARG A 101 21.97 17.72 -4.89
CA ARG A 101 23.43 17.62 -4.90
C ARG A 101 23.99 16.22 -4.63
N SER A 102 24.99 15.83 -5.38
CA SER A 102 25.64 14.52 -5.24
C SER A 102 26.32 14.31 -3.88
N VAL A 103 26.83 15.38 -3.27
CA VAL A 103 27.45 15.32 -1.94
C VAL A 103 26.42 14.94 -0.86
N ASN A 104 25.19 15.42 -0.96
CA ASN A 104 24.14 15.10 -0.01
C ASN A 104 23.70 13.63 -0.12
N LEU A 105 23.70 13.08 -1.33
CA LEU A 105 23.47 11.63 -1.53
C LEU A 105 24.55 10.80 -0.84
N SER A 106 25.82 11.11 -1.04
CA SER A 106 26.92 10.38 -0.40
C SER A 106 26.83 10.45 1.11
N MET A 107 26.61 11.65 1.66
CA MET A 107 26.44 11.83 3.12
C MET A 107 25.25 11.06 3.67
N ALA A 108 24.10 11.05 2.98
CA ALA A 108 22.93 10.31 3.40
C ALA A 108 23.21 8.80 3.43
N VAL A 109 23.82 8.25 2.38
CA VAL A 109 24.18 6.82 2.30
C VAL A 109 25.19 6.44 3.40
N ASP A 110 26.25 7.20 3.56
CA ASP A 110 27.27 6.93 4.59
C ASP A 110 26.69 7.00 6.00
N MET A 111 25.79 7.95 6.25
CA MET A 111 25.10 8.09 7.53
C MET A 111 24.17 6.92 7.81
N ILE A 112 23.38 6.46 6.83
CA ILE A 112 22.49 5.30 6.99
C ILE A 112 23.34 4.05 7.31
N HIS A 113 24.41 3.81 6.58
CA HIS A 113 25.33 2.71 6.87
C HIS A 113 25.99 2.80 8.25
N HIS A 114 26.28 4.00 8.73
CA HIS A 114 26.80 4.20 10.07
C HIS A 114 25.77 3.78 11.12
N VAL A 115 24.50 4.19 10.97
CA VAL A 115 23.39 3.81 11.85
C VAL A 115 23.16 2.30 11.82
N GLU A 116 23.11 1.68 10.63
CA GLU A 116 22.96 0.24 10.49
C GLU A 116 24.02 -0.54 11.29
N ARG A 117 25.29 -0.17 11.13
CA ARG A 117 26.39 -0.81 11.87
C ARG A 117 26.35 -0.56 13.37
N ARG A 118 25.92 0.64 13.78
CA ARG A 118 25.92 1.02 15.19
C ARG A 118 24.80 0.35 16.00
N PHE A 119 23.66 0.10 15.37
CA PHE A 119 22.48 -0.45 16.00
C PHE A 119 22.20 -1.91 15.62
N ASP A 120 23.06 -2.51 14.81
CA ASP A 120 22.93 -3.89 14.31
C ASP A 120 21.57 -4.11 13.62
N ILE A 121 21.18 -3.16 12.75
CA ILE A 121 19.98 -3.20 11.93
C ILE A 121 20.36 -3.16 10.45
N ILE A 122 19.60 -3.83 9.61
CA ILE A 122 19.72 -3.73 8.14
C ILE A 122 18.37 -3.28 7.62
N PHE A 123 18.30 -2.07 7.07
CA PHE A 123 17.08 -1.57 6.45
C PHE A 123 16.75 -2.35 5.18
N THR A 124 15.46 -2.52 4.89
CA THR A 124 15.03 -3.10 3.60
C THR A 124 15.41 -2.17 2.45
N ASP A 125 15.57 -2.71 1.24
CA ASP A 125 15.99 -1.91 0.08
C ASP A 125 15.07 -0.69 -0.16
N TYR A 126 13.76 -0.89 0.01
CA TYR A 126 12.77 0.18 -0.18
C TYR A 126 12.87 1.28 0.89
N THR A 127 13.05 0.89 2.15
CA THR A 127 13.18 1.86 3.24
C THR A 127 14.55 2.52 3.25
N PHE A 128 15.59 1.82 2.81
CA PHE A 128 16.90 2.42 2.57
C PHE A 128 16.83 3.52 1.51
N GLN A 129 16.20 3.24 0.36
CA GLN A 129 16.00 4.23 -0.69
C GLN A 129 15.17 5.41 -0.19
N MET A 130 14.06 5.15 0.50
CA MET A 130 13.22 6.19 1.12
C MET A 130 14.03 7.08 2.08
N LEU A 131 14.80 6.48 2.98
CA LEU A 131 15.67 7.22 3.90
C LEU A 131 16.69 8.09 3.15
N ALA A 132 17.36 7.53 2.13
CA ALA A 132 18.33 8.26 1.34
C ALA A 132 17.72 9.48 0.63
N GLU A 133 16.50 9.35 0.08
CA GLU A 133 15.75 10.43 -0.55
C GLU A 133 15.41 11.54 0.44
N TYR A 134 14.74 11.21 1.54
CA TYR A 134 14.30 12.21 2.54
C TYR A 134 15.47 12.86 3.27
N ILE A 135 16.53 12.11 3.59
CA ILE A 135 17.73 12.65 4.25
C ILE A 135 18.48 13.58 3.31
N ALA A 136 18.65 13.21 2.04
CA ALA A 136 19.30 14.09 1.07
C ALA A 136 18.54 15.40 0.86
N ILE A 137 17.20 15.36 0.85
CA ILE A 137 16.35 16.56 0.84
C ILE A 137 16.58 17.38 2.11
N ALA A 138 16.59 16.76 3.29
CA ALA A 138 16.83 17.46 4.54
C ALA A 138 18.19 18.16 4.56
N LEU A 139 19.26 17.47 4.17
CA LEU A 139 20.60 18.03 4.08
C LEU A 139 20.68 19.19 3.07
N PHE A 140 20.00 19.06 1.93
CA PHE A 140 19.88 20.13 0.96
C PHE A 140 19.18 21.37 1.54
N ARG A 141 18.10 21.17 2.31
CA ARG A 141 17.34 22.27 2.93
C ARG A 141 18.14 22.97 4.04
N VAL A 142 18.86 22.20 4.85
CA VAL A 142 19.78 22.76 5.87
C VAL A 142 20.89 23.59 5.21
N ASP A 143 21.46 23.11 4.10
CA ASP A 143 22.51 23.82 3.37
C ASP A 143 22.05 25.16 2.75
N VAL A 144 20.75 25.31 2.49
CA VAL A 144 20.15 26.57 2.02
C VAL A 144 19.47 27.37 3.14
N GLU A 145 19.84 27.12 4.39
CA GLU A 145 19.34 27.80 5.58
C GLU A 145 17.81 27.70 5.78
N LYS A 146 17.21 26.58 5.36
CA LYS A 146 15.79 26.23 5.53
C LYS A 146 15.66 25.07 6.52
N GLU A 147 15.92 25.35 7.78
CA GLU A 147 15.76 24.37 8.84
C GLU A 147 14.34 24.28 9.35
N LEU A 148 13.98 23.08 9.84
CA LEU A 148 12.71 22.85 10.56
C LEU A 148 12.66 23.64 11.85
N LYS A 149 11.46 24.09 12.20
CA LYS A 149 11.17 24.74 13.47
C LYS A 149 10.45 23.75 14.40
N THR A 150 10.56 24.01 15.70
CA THR A 150 9.98 23.11 16.74
C THR A 150 8.45 22.98 16.61
N ASP A 151 7.76 24.06 16.26
CA ASP A 151 6.30 24.09 16.07
C ASP A 151 5.83 23.32 14.82
N GLU A 152 6.70 23.08 13.87
CA GLU A 152 6.37 22.32 12.64
C GLU A 152 6.36 20.80 12.85
N LEU A 153 6.99 20.31 13.91
CA LEU A 153 7.03 18.88 14.28
C LEU A 153 5.97 18.51 15.32
N ASP A 154 5.24 19.49 15.87
CA ASP A 154 4.15 19.23 16.79
C ASP A 154 2.90 18.76 16.03
N LEU A 155 2.83 17.44 15.85
CA LEU A 155 1.75 16.78 15.10
C LEU A 155 0.44 16.70 15.91
N SER A 156 0.46 16.99 17.20
CA SER A 156 -0.74 16.98 18.05
C SER A 156 -1.74 18.06 17.64
N ASN A 157 -1.27 19.17 17.06
CA ASN A 157 -2.12 20.28 16.62
C ASN A 157 -2.71 20.10 15.22
N ARG A 158 -2.21 19.19 14.37
CA ARG A 158 -2.72 19.01 13.01
C ARG A 158 -4.01 18.20 12.91
N MET A 159 -4.39 17.48 13.99
CA MET A 159 -5.61 16.67 14.04
C MET A 159 -6.86 17.45 14.46
N CYS A 160 -6.74 18.73 14.85
CA CYS A 160 -7.84 19.51 15.43
C CYS A 160 -8.45 20.58 14.51
N ASP A 161 -7.85 20.90 13.37
CA ASP A 161 -8.32 22.03 12.53
C ASP A 161 -9.57 21.72 11.66
N ASP A 162 -9.97 20.46 11.52
CA ASP A 162 -11.20 20.07 10.78
C ASP A 162 -12.43 19.80 11.66
N ALA A 163 -12.30 19.90 12.99
CA ALA A 163 -13.41 19.78 13.92
C ALA A 163 -13.91 21.17 14.37
N SER A 164 -14.52 21.91 13.44
CA SER A 164 -15.30 23.11 13.79
C SER A 164 -16.62 22.72 14.46
N ASP A 165 -16.80 23.20 15.69
CA ASP A 165 -18.06 23.34 16.43
C ASP A 165 -18.82 22.04 16.82
N GLY A 166 -18.42 21.45 17.93
CA GLY A 166 -19.23 20.49 18.65
C GLY A 166 -18.53 20.02 19.92
N ASP A 167 -18.86 20.66 21.03
CA ASP A 167 -18.73 20.21 22.44
C ASP A 167 -17.70 19.08 22.71
N ALA A 168 -16.41 19.41 22.62
CA ALA A 168 -15.32 18.47 22.89
C ALA A 168 -14.97 18.49 24.38
N GLY A 169 -15.75 17.74 25.15
CA GLY A 169 -15.40 17.41 26.54
C GLY A 169 -14.33 16.32 26.59
N THR A 170 -13.13 16.68 27.09
CA THR A 170 -12.23 15.92 27.99
C THR A 170 -11.79 14.49 27.67
N GLU A 171 -12.34 13.76 26.69
CA GLU A 171 -11.92 12.37 26.42
C GLU A 171 -10.82 12.27 25.36
N THR A 172 -10.71 13.21 24.43
CA THR A 172 -9.76 13.16 23.31
C THR A 172 -8.32 13.48 23.72
N GLU A 173 -8.11 14.41 24.66
CA GLU A 173 -6.77 14.73 25.17
C GLU A 173 -6.17 13.61 26.04
N GLN A 174 -7.00 12.80 26.70
CA GLN A 174 -6.53 11.64 27.46
C GLN A 174 -6.21 10.42 26.58
N GLN A 175 -6.79 10.31 25.38
CA GLN A 175 -6.45 9.26 24.42
C GLN A 175 -5.16 9.56 23.66
N VAL A 176 -4.91 10.82 23.28
CA VAL A 176 -3.65 11.24 22.62
C VAL A 176 -2.46 11.13 23.58
N GLN A 177 -2.65 11.34 24.88
CA GLN A 177 -1.60 11.10 25.89
C GLN A 177 -1.39 9.63 26.25
N LYS A 178 -2.33 8.72 25.91
CA LYS A 178 -2.17 7.27 26.13
C LYS A 178 -1.42 6.56 25.02
N ASN A 179 -1.42 7.09 23.80
CA ASN A 179 -0.66 6.54 22.68
C ASN A 179 0.76 7.15 22.69
N GLY A 180 1.53 6.85 23.74
CA GLY A 180 2.94 7.22 23.84
C GLY A 180 3.74 6.48 22.77
N PHE A 181 3.99 7.12 21.63
CA PHE A 181 4.89 6.58 20.62
C PHE A 181 6.28 6.36 21.24
N ILE A 182 6.75 5.11 21.21
CA ILE A 182 8.06 4.75 21.74
C ILE A 182 9.14 5.18 20.75
N MET A 183 9.53 6.46 20.80
CA MET A 183 10.55 7.05 19.91
C MET A 183 11.97 6.89 20.43
N THR A 184 12.16 6.38 21.65
CA THR A 184 13.47 6.42 22.38
C THR A 184 14.60 5.79 21.57
N GLU A 185 14.37 4.67 20.90
CA GLU A 185 15.40 4.02 20.10
C GLU A 185 15.67 4.78 18.80
N HIS A 186 14.64 5.25 18.12
CA HIS A 186 14.78 6.07 16.92
C HIS A 186 15.43 7.44 17.20
N GLU A 187 15.16 8.04 18.38
CA GLU A 187 15.89 9.23 18.84
C GLU A 187 17.38 8.95 19.05
N ASN A 188 17.73 7.76 19.59
CA ASN A 188 19.13 7.39 19.75
C ASN A 188 19.80 7.18 18.39
N MET A 189 19.11 6.57 17.40
CA MET A 189 19.59 6.47 16.03
C MET A 189 19.82 7.86 15.42
N ALA A 190 18.89 8.78 15.61
CA ALA A 190 18.97 10.14 15.08
C ALA A 190 20.12 10.95 15.73
N LYS A 191 20.31 10.83 17.02
CA LYS A 191 21.44 11.46 17.75
C LYS A 191 22.79 10.93 17.25
N GLU A 192 22.88 9.62 17.03
CA GLU A 192 24.12 9.01 16.48
C GLU A 192 24.37 9.45 15.02
N ALA A 193 23.29 9.54 14.21
CA ALA A 193 23.35 10.07 12.85
C ALA A 193 23.83 11.53 12.82
N ALA A 194 23.26 12.39 13.66
CA ALA A 194 23.68 13.79 13.81
C ALA A 194 25.15 13.89 14.26
N GLY A 195 25.56 13.10 15.25
CA GLY A 195 26.95 13.05 15.68
C GLY A 195 27.92 12.54 14.61
N PHE A 196 27.46 11.67 13.70
CA PHE A 196 28.23 11.25 12.54
C PHE A 196 28.42 12.42 11.55
N LEU A 197 27.36 13.13 11.20
CA LEU A 197 27.40 14.28 10.29
C LEU A 197 28.31 15.39 10.84
N GLU A 198 28.23 15.68 12.13
CA GLU A 198 29.09 16.67 12.76
C GLU A 198 30.58 16.27 12.72
N ARG A 199 30.89 15.02 13.09
CA ARG A 199 32.28 14.52 13.16
C ARG A 199 32.96 14.39 11.80
N TYR A 200 32.24 13.93 10.79
CA TYR A 200 32.84 13.55 9.50
C TYR A 200 32.58 14.56 8.38
N HIS A 201 31.51 15.35 8.52
CA HIS A 201 31.11 16.32 7.48
C HIS A 201 31.02 17.76 7.99
N GLY A 202 31.18 18.00 9.30
CA GLY A 202 31.13 19.34 9.89
C GLY A 202 29.73 19.96 9.88
N ILE A 203 28.66 19.13 9.71
CA ILE A 203 27.27 19.57 9.69
C ILE A 203 26.69 19.37 11.07
N SER A 204 26.35 20.46 11.78
CA SER A 204 25.65 20.41 13.06
C SER A 204 24.15 20.58 12.81
N LEU A 205 23.33 19.58 13.20
CA LEU A 205 21.89 19.62 13.07
C LEU A 205 21.25 20.23 14.30
N SER A 206 20.24 21.07 14.10
CA SER A 206 19.39 21.59 15.18
C SER A 206 18.51 20.48 15.79
N GLN A 207 17.99 20.74 17.00
CA GLN A 207 17.14 19.75 17.67
C GLN A 207 15.90 19.33 16.83
N PRO A 208 15.18 20.23 16.14
CA PRO A 208 14.10 19.84 15.24
C PRO A 208 14.57 18.92 14.10
N GLU A 209 15.75 19.16 13.54
CA GLU A 209 16.30 18.28 12.48
C GLU A 209 16.63 16.88 13.02
N ILE A 210 17.14 16.79 14.25
CA ILE A 210 17.38 15.50 14.91
C ILE A 210 16.05 14.75 15.14
N MET A 211 15.01 15.45 15.57
CA MET A 211 13.68 14.86 15.73
C MET A 211 13.09 14.40 14.38
N TYR A 212 13.31 15.18 13.32
CA TYR A 212 12.91 14.77 11.97
C TYR A 212 13.62 13.48 11.53
N MET A 213 14.92 13.35 11.81
CA MET A 213 15.65 12.11 11.55
C MET A 213 15.08 10.93 12.36
N ALA A 214 14.70 11.14 13.63
CA ALA A 214 14.05 10.11 14.44
C ALA A 214 12.72 9.66 13.83
N MET A 215 11.92 10.62 13.34
CA MET A 215 10.69 10.34 12.61
C MET A 215 10.96 9.52 11.35
N LEU A 216 11.97 9.85 10.56
CA LEU A 216 12.32 9.08 9.36
C LEU A 216 12.78 7.66 9.70
N PHE A 217 13.58 7.47 10.75
CA PHE A 217 13.98 6.13 11.19
C PHE A 217 12.80 5.30 11.70
N SER A 218 11.80 5.92 12.34
CA SER A 218 10.57 5.21 12.74
C SER A 218 9.73 4.74 11.55
N CYS A 219 9.88 5.38 10.39
CA CYS A 219 9.25 5.02 9.13
C CYS A 219 9.96 3.89 8.38
N ALA A 220 11.14 3.44 8.85
CA ALA A 220 11.96 2.45 8.17
C ALA A 220 11.81 1.06 8.80
N GLU A 221 11.89 0.04 7.96
CA GLU A 221 11.83 -1.37 8.37
C GLU A 221 13.22 -1.99 8.38
N GLY A 222 13.53 -2.74 9.43
CA GLY A 222 14.76 -3.53 9.53
C GLY A 222 14.53 -5.00 9.17
N GLN A 223 15.45 -5.61 8.44
CA GLN A 223 15.38 -7.04 8.08
C GLN A 223 15.70 -7.97 9.24
N ASN A 224 16.63 -7.60 10.09
CA ASN A 224 17.15 -8.42 11.19
C ASN A 224 16.63 -8.00 12.56
N ARG A 225 15.93 -6.90 12.66
CA ARG A 225 15.39 -6.36 13.91
C ARG A 225 14.14 -5.53 13.67
N VAL A 226 13.11 -5.78 14.45
CA VAL A 226 11.90 -4.96 14.47
C VAL A 226 12.07 -3.88 15.53
N VAL A 227 12.03 -2.63 15.12
CA VAL A 227 12.00 -1.47 16.01
C VAL A 227 10.58 -0.94 16.06
N MET A 228 9.97 -1.02 17.23
CA MET A 228 8.56 -0.67 17.39
C MET A 228 8.37 0.84 17.42
N PHE A 229 7.46 1.33 16.58
CA PHE A 229 6.98 2.71 16.64
C PHE A 229 5.90 2.87 17.71
N CYS A 230 4.97 1.91 17.82
CA CYS A 230 3.94 1.87 18.85
C CYS A 230 3.58 0.42 19.21
N GLU A 231 3.14 0.18 20.45
CA GLU A 231 2.74 -1.17 20.91
C GLU A 231 1.45 -1.63 20.23
N GLU A 232 0.60 -0.71 19.81
CA GLU A 232 -0.66 -0.98 19.12
C GLU A 232 -0.46 -1.69 17.77
N ALA A 233 0.70 -1.55 17.14
CA ALA A 233 1.00 -2.21 15.87
C ALA A 233 0.83 -3.74 15.94
N LEU A 234 1.08 -4.37 17.09
CA LEU A 234 0.88 -5.80 17.29
C LEU A 234 -0.60 -6.18 17.34
N SER A 235 -1.43 -5.35 17.97
CA SER A 235 -2.87 -5.60 18.03
C SER A 235 -3.53 -5.37 16.66
N ILE A 236 -3.02 -4.40 15.88
CA ILE A 236 -3.47 -4.15 14.51
C ILE A 236 -3.17 -5.36 13.61
N GLU A 237 -1.99 -5.98 13.74
CA GLU A 237 -1.62 -7.18 12.98
C GLU A 237 -2.69 -8.27 13.13
N ASP A 238 -3.00 -8.62 14.38
CA ASP A 238 -3.99 -9.67 14.67
C ASP A 238 -5.38 -9.32 14.12
N GLU A 239 -5.86 -8.10 14.35
CA GLU A 239 -7.14 -7.63 13.83
C GLU A 239 -7.19 -7.71 12.30
N MET A 240 -6.13 -7.28 11.60
CA MET A 240 -6.05 -7.29 10.14
C MET A 240 -5.99 -8.71 9.58
N ILE A 241 -5.16 -9.60 10.17
CA ILE A 241 -5.01 -10.98 9.69
C ILE A 241 -6.32 -11.74 9.88
N VAL A 242 -6.99 -11.61 11.04
CA VAL A 242 -8.30 -12.24 11.28
C VAL A 242 -9.33 -11.73 10.28
N TYR A 243 -9.37 -10.43 10.04
CA TYR A 243 -10.31 -9.84 9.10
C TYR A 243 -10.07 -10.32 7.66
N LEU A 244 -8.81 -10.28 7.18
CA LEU A 244 -8.47 -10.75 5.85
C LEU A 244 -8.69 -12.27 5.70
N SER A 245 -8.44 -13.06 6.76
CA SER A 245 -8.71 -14.49 6.79
C SER A 245 -10.19 -14.79 6.53
N ASN A 246 -11.06 -14.05 7.20
CA ASN A 246 -12.51 -14.18 7.02
C ASN A 246 -12.97 -13.72 5.63
N LEU A 247 -12.46 -12.58 5.17
CA LEU A 247 -12.87 -11.99 3.89
C LEU A 247 -12.39 -12.79 2.69
N LEU A 248 -11.21 -13.39 2.77
CA LEU A 248 -10.63 -14.23 1.72
C LEU A 248 -11.01 -15.71 1.85
N ALA A 249 -11.71 -16.06 2.92
CA ALA A 249 -12.04 -17.44 3.28
C ALA A 249 -10.79 -18.36 3.24
N ALA A 250 -9.67 -17.86 3.79
CA ALA A 250 -8.38 -18.53 3.81
C ALA A 250 -7.80 -18.55 5.22
N ASN A 251 -7.16 -19.64 5.63
CA ASN A 251 -6.49 -19.71 6.93
C ASN A 251 -5.16 -18.94 6.91
N LEU A 252 -5.25 -17.62 7.10
CA LEU A 252 -4.09 -16.75 7.24
C LEU A 252 -3.60 -16.66 8.69
N ILE A 253 -4.46 -17.02 9.67
CA ILE A 253 -4.19 -16.86 11.10
C ILE A 253 -2.99 -17.72 11.54
N GLU A 254 -2.87 -18.93 11.02
CA GLU A 254 -1.81 -19.88 11.35
C GLU A 254 -0.58 -19.76 10.43
N ASN A 255 -0.57 -18.78 9.52
CA ASN A 255 0.56 -18.58 8.61
C ASN A 255 1.66 -17.75 9.29
N GLU A 256 2.61 -18.42 9.92
CA GLU A 256 3.71 -17.79 10.65
C GLU A 256 4.57 -16.87 9.77
N LEU A 257 4.78 -17.22 8.50
CA LEU A 257 5.55 -16.36 7.57
C LEU A 257 4.84 -15.04 7.27
N LEU A 258 3.50 -15.08 7.14
CA LEU A 258 2.71 -13.86 6.97
C LEU A 258 2.77 -13.01 8.25
N ARG A 259 2.60 -13.62 9.41
CA ARG A 259 2.68 -12.92 10.70
C ARG A 259 4.03 -12.26 10.90
N GLU A 260 5.11 -12.99 10.68
CA GLU A 260 6.48 -12.46 10.80
C GLU A 260 6.71 -11.29 9.82
N SER A 261 6.26 -11.45 8.58
CA SER A 261 6.34 -10.41 7.55
C SER A 261 5.54 -9.16 7.93
N MET A 262 4.29 -9.32 8.40
CA MET A 262 3.44 -8.22 8.83
C MET A 262 3.99 -7.51 10.08
N ARG A 263 4.53 -8.24 11.06
CA ARG A 263 5.20 -7.68 12.25
C ARG A 263 6.40 -6.81 11.89
N SER A 264 7.15 -7.20 10.88
CA SER A 264 8.27 -6.40 10.39
C SER A 264 7.81 -5.15 9.63
N PHE A 265 6.73 -5.26 8.87
CA PHE A 265 6.25 -4.21 7.97
C PHE A 265 5.39 -3.15 8.66
N LEU A 266 4.41 -3.58 9.48
CA LEU A 266 3.35 -2.69 10.00
C LEU A 266 3.88 -1.52 10.85
N PRO A 267 4.87 -1.67 11.75
CA PRO A 267 5.35 -0.54 12.53
C PRO A 267 5.82 0.64 11.67
N GLY A 268 6.62 0.37 10.65
CA GLY A 268 7.09 1.37 9.70
C GLY A 268 5.96 1.93 8.83
N SER A 269 5.05 1.07 8.37
CA SER A 269 3.90 1.46 7.56
C SER A 269 2.93 2.39 8.32
N ILE A 270 2.66 2.09 9.60
CA ILE A 270 1.85 2.93 10.47
C ILE A 270 2.54 4.29 10.69
N ALA A 271 3.85 4.29 10.96
CA ALA A 271 4.61 5.51 11.13
C ALA A 271 4.58 6.38 9.85
N ARG A 272 4.81 5.77 8.68
CA ARG A 272 4.75 6.48 7.39
C ARG A 272 3.37 7.10 7.15
N THR A 273 2.30 6.34 7.42
CA THR A 273 0.93 6.86 7.28
C THR A 273 0.68 8.01 8.25
N HIS A 274 1.06 7.86 9.52
CA HIS A 274 0.88 8.88 10.54
C HIS A 274 1.63 10.19 10.21
N PHE A 275 2.88 10.08 9.77
CA PHE A 275 3.71 11.24 9.46
C PHE A 275 3.54 11.76 8.02
N GLY A 276 2.78 11.06 7.18
CA GLY A 276 2.61 11.38 5.75
C GLY A 276 3.93 11.26 4.98
N ILE A 277 4.74 10.24 5.30
CA ILE A 277 5.98 9.90 4.59
C ILE A 277 5.65 8.88 3.51
N GLU A 278 5.99 9.20 2.27
CA GLU A 278 5.73 8.31 1.13
C GLU A 278 6.85 7.28 0.94
N ILE A 279 6.47 6.07 0.55
CA ILE A 279 7.37 5.03 0.04
C ILE A 279 6.88 4.58 -1.33
N ASP A 280 7.80 4.23 -2.23
CA ASP A 280 7.42 3.73 -3.55
C ASP A 280 7.38 2.20 -3.57
N ASN A 281 6.31 1.64 -4.12
CA ASN A 281 6.22 0.22 -4.42
C ASN A 281 6.39 0.00 -5.93
N PRO A 282 7.50 -0.57 -6.40
CA PRO A 282 7.74 -0.75 -7.83
C PRO A 282 6.76 -1.71 -8.51
N PHE A 283 6.04 -2.51 -7.73
CA PHE A 283 5.06 -3.48 -8.22
C PHE A 283 3.61 -2.96 -8.17
N LEU A 284 3.38 -1.72 -7.73
CA LEU A 284 2.02 -1.17 -7.60
C LEU A 284 1.21 -1.34 -8.89
N SER A 285 1.78 -0.94 -10.04
CA SER A 285 1.11 -1.07 -11.33
C SER A 285 0.77 -2.52 -11.68
N ASP A 286 1.70 -3.45 -11.44
CA ASP A 286 1.50 -4.87 -11.74
C ASP A 286 0.45 -5.49 -10.81
N ILE A 287 0.46 -5.11 -9.54
CA ILE A 287 -0.49 -5.59 -8.54
C ILE A 287 -1.91 -5.10 -8.85
N THR A 288 -2.07 -3.81 -9.13
CA THR A 288 -3.37 -3.21 -9.44
C THR A 288 -3.94 -3.72 -10.77
N GLN A 289 -3.10 -4.09 -11.74
CA GLN A 289 -3.54 -4.65 -13.01
C GLN A 289 -3.78 -6.18 -12.96
N SER A 290 -2.83 -6.94 -12.40
CA SER A 290 -2.87 -8.40 -12.46
C SER A 290 -3.58 -9.04 -11.26
N TYR A 291 -3.59 -8.37 -10.11
CA TYR A 291 -4.18 -8.85 -8.85
C TYR A 291 -5.20 -7.87 -8.28
N ALA A 292 -5.95 -7.19 -9.16
CA ALA A 292 -6.92 -6.14 -8.78
C ALA A 292 -7.89 -6.56 -7.67
N SER A 293 -8.40 -7.80 -7.71
CA SER A 293 -9.31 -8.31 -6.68
C SER A 293 -8.63 -8.42 -5.31
N LEU A 294 -7.40 -8.93 -5.26
CA LEU A 294 -6.64 -9.05 -4.03
C LEU A 294 -6.27 -7.67 -3.48
N PHE A 295 -5.83 -6.76 -4.34
CA PHE A 295 -5.54 -5.37 -3.98
C PHE A 295 -6.76 -4.70 -3.36
N THR A 296 -7.94 -4.86 -4.00
CA THR A 296 -9.21 -4.32 -3.50
C THR A 296 -9.56 -4.85 -2.12
N VAL A 297 -9.41 -6.17 -1.90
CA VAL A 297 -9.65 -6.77 -0.59
C VAL A 297 -8.66 -6.20 0.44
N CYS A 298 -7.37 -6.12 0.09
CA CYS A 298 -6.37 -5.54 0.99
C CYS A 298 -6.61 -4.05 1.26
N PHE A 299 -7.19 -3.31 0.31
CA PHE A 299 -7.53 -1.90 0.54
C PHE A 299 -8.52 -1.71 1.69
N THR A 300 -9.37 -2.68 1.97
CA THR A 300 -10.34 -2.61 3.08
C THR A 300 -9.71 -2.57 4.47
N VAL A 301 -8.41 -2.91 4.61
CA VAL A 301 -7.68 -2.80 5.87
C VAL A 301 -7.32 -1.35 6.22
N SER A 302 -7.48 -0.41 5.29
CA SER A 302 -7.22 1.03 5.51
C SER A 302 -7.96 1.59 6.72
N ARG A 303 -9.14 1.05 7.04
CA ARG A 303 -9.91 1.41 8.24
C ARG A 303 -9.15 1.22 9.56
N TYR A 304 -8.21 0.27 9.60
CA TYR A 304 -7.37 0.06 10.78
C TYR A 304 -6.32 1.15 10.90
N TYR A 305 -5.74 1.57 9.77
CA TYR A 305 -4.84 2.71 9.74
C TYR A 305 -5.54 3.99 10.19
N GLU A 306 -6.72 4.29 9.61
CA GLU A 306 -7.51 5.46 9.98
C GLU A 306 -7.88 5.47 11.47
N LYS A 307 -8.28 4.33 12.04
CA LYS A 307 -8.59 4.17 13.46
C LYS A 307 -7.40 4.56 14.37
N TYR A 308 -6.17 4.23 13.97
CA TYR A 308 -4.99 4.39 14.82
C TYR A 308 -4.15 5.61 14.49
N THR A 309 -4.14 6.05 13.25
CA THR A 309 -3.31 7.18 12.77
C THR A 309 -4.12 8.43 12.42
N GLY A 310 -5.43 8.30 12.28
CA GLY A 310 -6.29 9.35 11.76
C GLY A 310 -6.12 9.60 10.25
N ALA A 311 -5.32 8.78 9.55
CA ALA A 311 -5.03 8.94 8.14
C ALA A 311 -5.15 7.62 7.37
N MET A 312 -5.41 7.71 6.06
CA MET A 312 -5.46 6.57 5.17
C MET A 312 -4.05 6.23 4.66
N PRO A 313 -3.69 4.93 4.58
CA PRO A 313 -2.43 4.53 3.98
C PRO A 313 -2.44 4.77 2.47
N SER A 314 -1.27 5.01 1.89
CA SER A 314 -1.13 5.14 0.45
C SER A 314 -1.38 3.82 -0.28
N GLU A 315 -1.68 3.87 -1.58
CA GLU A 315 -1.81 2.66 -2.42
C GLU A 315 -0.52 1.83 -2.43
N ASN A 316 0.64 2.46 -2.29
CA ASN A 316 1.92 1.76 -2.17
C ASN A 316 1.98 0.88 -0.92
N GLU A 317 1.49 1.38 0.23
CA GLU A 317 1.41 0.60 1.49
C GLU A 317 0.46 -0.60 1.33
N ILE A 318 -0.71 -0.37 0.76
CA ILE A 318 -1.69 -1.45 0.49
C ILE A 318 -1.12 -2.48 -0.48
N ALA A 319 -0.36 -2.07 -1.49
CA ALA A 319 0.27 -2.98 -2.43
C ALA A 319 1.33 -3.86 -1.75
N PHE A 320 2.09 -3.35 -0.77
CA PHE A 320 2.97 -4.19 0.05
C PHE A 320 2.20 -5.23 0.87
N ILE A 321 1.07 -4.84 1.47
CA ILE A 321 0.18 -5.79 2.17
C ILE A 321 -0.35 -6.84 1.20
N ALA A 322 -0.80 -6.44 0.01
CA ALA A 322 -1.31 -7.35 -1.01
C ALA A 322 -0.27 -8.37 -1.47
N LEU A 323 1.01 -7.98 -1.57
CA LEU A 323 2.12 -8.90 -1.88
C LEU A 323 2.32 -9.95 -0.78
N GLN A 324 2.27 -9.53 0.49
CA GLN A 324 2.44 -10.44 1.63
C GLN A 324 1.29 -11.43 1.73
N VAL A 325 0.05 -10.93 1.64
CA VAL A 325 -1.17 -11.76 1.66
C VAL A 325 -1.22 -12.69 0.45
N GLY A 326 -0.89 -12.20 -0.75
CA GLY A 326 -0.79 -13.01 -1.96
C GLY A 326 0.24 -14.13 -1.83
N GLY A 327 1.41 -13.83 -1.27
CA GLY A 327 2.44 -14.82 -0.96
C GLY A 327 1.96 -15.88 0.05
N ALA A 328 1.17 -15.49 1.04
CA ALA A 328 0.58 -16.40 2.02
C ALA A 328 -0.48 -17.31 1.39
N LEU A 329 -1.34 -16.77 0.54
CA LEU A 329 -2.36 -17.55 -0.18
C LEU A 329 -1.74 -18.60 -1.10
N HIS A 330 -0.63 -18.27 -1.78
CA HIS A 330 0.08 -19.24 -2.63
C HIS A 330 0.89 -20.29 -1.86
N ARG A 331 1.27 -20.01 -0.62
CA ARG A 331 2.05 -20.93 0.22
C ARG A 331 1.22 -21.72 1.21
N ASN A 332 -0.07 -21.41 1.33
CA ASN A 332 -0.94 -22.11 2.27
C ASN A 332 -1.23 -23.52 1.71
N PRO A 333 -0.67 -24.59 2.30
CA PRO A 333 -0.85 -25.96 1.80
C PRO A 333 -2.18 -26.56 2.26
N MET A 334 -3.22 -25.78 2.45
CA MET A 334 -4.58 -26.33 2.49
C MET A 334 -4.99 -26.71 1.06
N THR A 335 -4.19 -27.62 0.48
CA THR A 335 -4.60 -28.33 -0.72
C THR A 335 -5.66 -29.34 -0.31
N VAL A 336 -6.83 -29.23 -0.90
CA VAL A 336 -7.88 -30.23 -0.81
C VAL A 336 -7.32 -31.54 -1.39
N ARG A 337 -7.23 -32.54 -0.55
CA ARG A 337 -6.73 -33.85 -0.95
C ARG A 337 -7.82 -34.59 -1.70
N ALA A 338 -7.59 -34.81 -2.98
CA ALA A 338 -8.58 -35.42 -3.83
C ALA A 338 -8.16 -36.82 -4.32
N VAL A 339 -9.12 -37.71 -4.42
CA VAL A 339 -9.00 -38.97 -5.12
C VAL A 339 -9.65 -38.82 -6.49
N LEU A 340 -8.94 -39.23 -7.55
CA LEU A 340 -9.46 -39.22 -8.91
C LEU A 340 -9.90 -40.63 -9.34
N ILE A 341 -11.16 -40.75 -9.75
CA ILE A 341 -11.73 -42.00 -10.26
C ILE A 341 -11.86 -41.90 -11.78
N GLY A 342 -11.28 -42.85 -12.51
CA GLY A 342 -11.28 -42.80 -13.97
C GLY A 342 -11.40 -44.19 -14.65
N ALA A 343 -12.15 -44.26 -15.75
CA ALA A 343 -12.32 -45.50 -16.53
C ALA A 343 -11.11 -45.91 -17.38
N ALA A 344 -10.17 -44.97 -17.62
CA ALA A 344 -9.15 -45.11 -18.67
C ALA A 344 -7.78 -45.61 -18.18
N GLY A 345 -7.71 -46.12 -16.93
CA GLY A 345 -6.47 -46.64 -16.35
C GLY A 345 -5.52 -45.56 -15.83
N TYR A 346 -4.47 -46.00 -15.10
CA TYR A 346 -3.55 -45.15 -14.34
C TYR A 346 -2.82 -44.09 -15.21
N ALA A 347 -2.41 -44.42 -16.40
CA ALA A 347 -1.67 -43.49 -17.28
C ALA A 347 -2.52 -42.30 -17.72
N THR A 348 -3.76 -42.53 -18.13
CA THR A 348 -4.69 -41.44 -18.48
C THR A 348 -5.11 -40.65 -17.23
N GLY A 349 -5.33 -41.33 -16.10
CA GLY A 349 -5.62 -40.69 -14.82
C GLY A 349 -4.51 -39.75 -14.40
N SER A 350 -3.25 -40.11 -14.55
CA SER A 350 -2.09 -39.25 -14.22
C SER A 350 -2.02 -37.97 -15.08
N ILE A 351 -2.41 -38.04 -16.36
CA ILE A 351 -2.49 -36.87 -17.24
C ILE A 351 -3.62 -35.93 -16.76
N ILE A 352 -4.77 -36.50 -16.42
CA ILE A 352 -5.92 -35.72 -15.90
C ILE A 352 -5.56 -35.10 -14.55
N ALA A 353 -4.95 -35.85 -13.64
CA ALA A 353 -4.48 -35.37 -12.34
C ALA A 353 -3.53 -34.18 -12.50
N GLY A 354 -2.50 -34.31 -13.31
CA GLY A 354 -1.56 -33.21 -13.58
C GLY A 354 -2.24 -31.97 -14.19
N LYS A 355 -3.25 -32.19 -15.05
CA LYS A 355 -4.03 -31.09 -15.62
C LYS A 355 -4.89 -30.36 -14.58
N ILE A 356 -5.50 -31.11 -13.64
CA ILE A 356 -6.28 -30.56 -12.52
C ILE A 356 -5.34 -29.74 -11.60
N GLU A 357 -4.24 -30.33 -11.13
CA GLU A 357 -3.29 -29.70 -10.23
C GLU A 357 -2.66 -28.43 -10.81
N ASN A 358 -2.39 -28.42 -12.14
CA ASN A 358 -1.87 -27.23 -12.81
C ASN A 358 -2.90 -26.10 -12.96
N ARG A 359 -4.20 -26.44 -13.09
CA ARG A 359 -5.26 -25.45 -13.30
C ARG A 359 -5.94 -25.02 -12.00
N VAL A 360 -5.97 -25.90 -11.01
CA VAL A 360 -6.52 -25.67 -9.69
C VAL A 360 -5.47 -26.01 -8.62
N PRO A 361 -4.55 -25.08 -8.33
CA PRO A 361 -3.44 -25.33 -7.40
C PRO A 361 -3.87 -25.72 -5.99
N ASP A 362 -5.14 -25.43 -5.63
CA ASP A 362 -5.73 -25.77 -4.33
C ASP A 362 -6.09 -27.26 -4.19
N VAL A 363 -5.91 -28.05 -5.25
CA VAL A 363 -6.17 -29.50 -5.26
C VAL A 363 -4.90 -30.29 -5.40
N ARG A 364 -4.74 -31.32 -4.58
CA ARG A 364 -3.70 -32.35 -4.71
C ARG A 364 -4.32 -33.72 -4.90
N ILE A 365 -4.00 -34.39 -5.99
CA ILE A 365 -4.48 -35.75 -6.23
C ILE A 365 -3.60 -36.74 -5.45
N VAL A 366 -4.18 -37.31 -4.38
CA VAL A 366 -3.50 -38.26 -3.50
C VAL A 366 -3.54 -39.68 -4.02
N SER A 367 -4.54 -40.04 -4.82
CA SER A 367 -4.64 -41.35 -5.46
C SER A 367 -5.48 -41.31 -6.72
N ILE A 368 -5.20 -42.26 -7.65
CA ILE A 368 -5.97 -42.48 -8.86
C ILE A 368 -6.52 -43.91 -8.83
N LEU A 369 -7.84 -44.00 -8.81
CA LEU A 369 -8.54 -45.28 -8.68
C LEU A 369 -9.29 -45.62 -9.96
N SER A 370 -9.42 -46.91 -10.22
CA SER A 370 -10.34 -47.45 -11.22
C SER A 370 -11.74 -47.62 -10.61
N SER A 371 -12.75 -47.73 -11.47
CA SER A 371 -14.16 -47.80 -11.03
C SER A 371 -14.51 -49.01 -10.14
N ASP A 372 -13.73 -50.10 -10.26
CA ASP A 372 -13.89 -51.32 -9.45
C ASP A 372 -13.37 -51.16 -8.00
N ARG A 373 -12.61 -50.08 -7.73
CA ARG A 373 -12.11 -49.79 -6.37
C ARG A 373 -12.87 -48.68 -5.63
N ILE A 374 -14.00 -48.28 -6.13
CA ILE A 374 -14.85 -47.24 -5.53
C ILE A 374 -15.24 -47.58 -4.08
N GLU A 375 -15.48 -48.87 -3.78
CA GLU A 375 -15.85 -49.35 -2.43
C GLU A 375 -14.71 -49.18 -1.40
N HIS A 376 -13.49 -48.91 -1.86
CA HIS A 376 -12.29 -48.72 -1.01
C HIS A 376 -11.91 -47.26 -0.81
N ILE A 377 -12.77 -46.29 -1.17
CA ILE A 377 -12.49 -44.87 -1.05
C ILE A 377 -12.21 -44.47 0.41
N ASP A 378 -12.87 -45.08 1.37
CA ASP A 378 -12.68 -44.79 2.80
C ASP A 378 -11.32 -45.22 3.35
N GLU A 379 -10.52 -45.99 2.58
CA GLU A 379 -9.13 -46.32 2.87
C GLU A 379 -8.20 -45.15 2.60
N TYR A 380 -8.64 -44.16 1.82
CA TYR A 380 -7.86 -42.97 1.46
C TYR A 380 -8.35 -41.78 2.27
N ASP A 381 -7.41 -41.18 2.96
CA ASP A 381 -7.66 -39.92 3.67
C ASP A 381 -7.75 -38.79 2.65
N CYS A 382 -8.98 -38.52 2.15
CA CYS A 382 -9.26 -37.51 1.13
C CYS A 382 -10.47 -36.66 1.49
N ASP A 383 -10.41 -35.40 1.07
CA ASP A 383 -11.43 -34.37 1.30
C ASP A 383 -12.40 -34.27 0.11
N LEU A 384 -11.96 -34.66 -1.11
CA LEU A 384 -12.70 -34.52 -2.36
C LEU A 384 -12.57 -35.78 -3.22
N ILE A 385 -13.69 -36.18 -3.86
CA ILE A 385 -13.73 -37.28 -4.81
C ILE A 385 -14.07 -36.71 -6.18
N LEU A 386 -13.12 -36.78 -7.09
CA LEU A 386 -13.31 -36.38 -8.48
C LEU A 386 -13.55 -37.63 -9.36
N SER A 387 -14.61 -37.67 -10.13
CA SER A 387 -14.89 -38.79 -11.03
C SER A 387 -15.06 -38.35 -12.48
N THR A 388 -14.36 -39.06 -13.40
CA THR A 388 -14.54 -38.86 -14.83
C THR A 388 -15.54 -39.81 -15.44
N ILE A 389 -16.19 -40.65 -14.64
CA ILE A 389 -17.24 -41.59 -15.05
C ILE A 389 -18.52 -41.33 -14.29
N ASP A 390 -19.62 -41.45 -14.99
CA ASP A 390 -20.96 -41.41 -14.38
C ASP A 390 -21.23 -42.76 -13.72
N THR A 391 -21.08 -42.81 -12.40
CA THR A 391 -21.30 -44.06 -11.64
C THR A 391 -22.74 -44.12 -11.14
N GLN A 392 -23.40 -45.29 -11.35
CA GLN A 392 -24.72 -45.53 -10.74
C GLN A 392 -24.64 -45.89 -9.25
N ALA A 393 -23.48 -45.86 -8.64
CA ALA A 393 -23.26 -46.18 -7.24
C ALA A 393 -23.80 -45.08 -6.31
N ASP A 394 -24.23 -45.46 -5.09
CA ASP A 394 -24.73 -44.54 -4.04
C ASP A 394 -23.75 -43.44 -3.59
N ILE A 395 -22.53 -43.42 -4.15
CA ILE A 395 -21.48 -42.42 -3.95
C ILE A 395 -21.92 -41.00 -4.30
N HIS A 396 -22.87 -40.82 -5.22
CA HIS A 396 -23.47 -39.51 -5.55
C HIS A 396 -24.14 -38.83 -4.35
N LYS A 397 -24.37 -39.57 -3.26
CA LYS A 397 -24.92 -39.03 -2.00
C LYS A 397 -23.81 -38.47 -1.09
N ASP A 398 -22.54 -38.77 -1.37
CA ASP A 398 -21.44 -38.19 -0.62
C ASP A 398 -21.25 -36.72 -1.02
N MET A 399 -21.34 -35.81 -0.08
CA MET A 399 -21.14 -34.36 -0.31
C MET A 399 -19.76 -34.02 -0.83
N ARG A 400 -18.77 -34.93 -0.73
CA ARG A 400 -17.39 -34.78 -1.22
C ARG A 400 -17.25 -35.12 -2.71
N PHE A 401 -18.32 -35.66 -3.37
CA PHE A 401 -18.27 -36.15 -4.76
C PHE A 401 -18.48 -35.01 -5.78
N LEU A 402 -17.67 -34.99 -6.84
CA LEU A 402 -17.81 -34.09 -7.99
C LEU A 402 -17.51 -34.83 -9.30
N TYR A 403 -18.48 -34.82 -10.22
CA TYR A 403 -18.26 -35.29 -11.58
C TYR A 403 -17.48 -34.24 -12.39
N VAL A 404 -16.48 -34.69 -13.14
CA VAL A 404 -15.66 -33.85 -14.02
C VAL A 404 -15.49 -34.52 -15.38
N SER A 405 -15.44 -33.74 -16.44
CA SER A 405 -15.20 -34.27 -17.77
C SER A 405 -13.75 -34.79 -17.92
N PRO A 406 -13.49 -35.84 -18.71
CA PRO A 406 -12.12 -36.36 -18.92
C PRO A 406 -11.16 -35.31 -19.48
N LEU A 407 -11.64 -34.29 -20.15
CA LEU A 407 -10.84 -33.23 -20.76
C LEU A 407 -10.66 -32.03 -19.85
N ILE A 408 -11.33 -31.99 -18.68
CA ILE A 408 -11.38 -30.88 -17.74
C ILE A 408 -11.70 -29.56 -18.46
N SER A 409 -12.98 -29.29 -18.57
CA SER A 409 -13.50 -28.05 -19.15
C SER A 409 -13.29 -26.84 -18.21
N ALA A 410 -13.50 -25.62 -18.71
CA ALA A 410 -13.49 -24.42 -17.86
C ALA A 410 -14.61 -24.45 -16.79
N GLN A 411 -15.72 -25.12 -17.09
CA GLN A 411 -16.81 -25.30 -16.11
C GLN A 411 -16.42 -26.29 -15.01
N ASP A 412 -15.71 -27.38 -15.36
CA ASP A 412 -15.20 -28.33 -14.36
C ASP A 412 -14.18 -27.64 -13.44
N GLU A 413 -13.29 -26.84 -14.00
CA GLU A 413 -12.33 -26.04 -13.22
C GLU A 413 -13.05 -25.14 -12.21
N LYS A 414 -14.07 -24.41 -12.64
CA LYS A 414 -14.89 -23.58 -11.77
C LYS A 414 -15.59 -24.38 -10.68
N ASN A 415 -16.17 -25.54 -11.03
CA ASN A 415 -16.85 -26.41 -10.09
C ASN A 415 -15.89 -26.99 -9.05
N ILE A 416 -14.69 -27.40 -9.47
CA ILE A 416 -13.65 -27.89 -8.55
C ILE A 416 -13.23 -26.78 -7.59
N ARG A 417 -12.96 -25.55 -8.06
CA ARG A 417 -12.60 -24.40 -7.22
C ARG A 417 -13.70 -24.10 -6.18
N ASN A 418 -14.96 -24.07 -6.62
CA ASN A 418 -16.08 -23.83 -5.70
C ASN A 418 -16.16 -24.92 -4.64
N LYS A 419 -15.95 -26.19 -5.01
CA LYS A 419 -16.00 -27.30 -4.07
C LYS A 419 -14.84 -27.29 -3.09
N CYS A 420 -13.64 -26.95 -3.57
CA CYS A 420 -12.50 -26.73 -2.68
C CYS A 420 -12.77 -25.61 -1.66
N PHE A 421 -13.36 -24.51 -2.11
CA PHE A 421 -13.76 -23.43 -1.24
C PHE A 421 -14.74 -23.89 -0.14
N GLU A 422 -15.79 -24.65 -0.51
CA GLU A 422 -16.73 -25.22 0.45
C GLU A 422 -16.04 -26.10 1.50
N LEU A 423 -15.13 -26.97 1.07
CA LEU A 423 -14.42 -27.90 1.94
C LEU A 423 -13.44 -27.19 2.87
N MET A 424 -12.76 -26.13 2.39
CA MET A 424 -11.81 -25.37 3.19
C MET A 424 -12.48 -24.46 4.23
N THR A 425 -13.67 -23.94 3.93
CA THR A 425 -14.33 -22.92 4.76
C THR A 425 -15.45 -23.49 5.65
N GLY A 426 -15.92 -24.71 5.38
CA GLY A 426 -17.11 -25.28 6.01
C GLY A 426 -18.40 -24.51 5.66
N GLN A 427 -18.33 -23.57 4.73
CA GLN A 427 -19.46 -22.79 4.22
C GLN A 427 -19.77 -23.26 2.80
N SER A 428 -21.03 -23.52 2.49
CA SER A 428 -21.44 -23.66 1.08
C SER A 428 -21.05 -22.39 0.34
N ALA A 429 -20.59 -22.51 -0.92
CA ALA A 429 -20.19 -21.38 -1.78
C ALA A 429 -21.34 -20.36 -2.04
N GLU A 430 -22.46 -20.57 -1.43
CA GLU A 430 -23.56 -19.63 -1.29
C GLU A 430 -23.28 -18.71 -0.10
N VAL A 431 -22.75 -17.53 -0.40
CA VAL A 431 -22.80 -16.39 0.51
C VAL A 431 -21.58 -16.21 1.41
N SER A 432 -20.47 -15.73 0.84
CA SER A 432 -19.53 -14.91 1.62
C SER A 432 -20.24 -13.65 2.14
N GLU A 433 -19.84 -13.07 3.28
CA GLU A 433 -20.39 -11.77 3.75
C GLU A 433 -20.36 -10.71 2.64
N PHE A 434 -19.38 -10.75 1.75
CA PHE A 434 -19.29 -9.91 0.56
C PHE A 434 -20.44 -10.18 -0.42
N SER A 435 -20.84 -11.44 -0.64
CA SER A 435 -22.02 -11.76 -1.48
C SER A 435 -23.33 -11.28 -0.84
N GLN A 436 -23.40 -11.18 0.49
CA GLN A 436 -24.55 -10.58 1.17
C GLN A 436 -24.62 -9.07 0.99
N MET A 437 -23.47 -8.42 0.83
CA MET A 437 -23.39 -6.99 0.52
C MET A 437 -23.73 -6.69 -0.95
N LEU A 438 -23.58 -7.68 -1.86
CA LEU A 438 -23.94 -7.58 -3.26
C LEU A 438 -25.41 -8.00 -3.48
N SER A 439 -26.33 -7.09 -3.25
CA SER A 439 -27.73 -7.25 -3.59
C SER A 439 -28.02 -6.72 -5.00
N GLU A 440 -28.88 -7.40 -5.76
CA GLU A 440 -29.33 -6.91 -7.09
C GLU A 440 -29.90 -5.49 -7.03
N GLU A 441 -30.47 -5.10 -5.91
CA GLU A 441 -31.01 -3.75 -5.70
C GLU A 441 -29.95 -2.64 -5.67
N PHE A 442 -28.66 -2.99 -5.50
CA PHE A 442 -27.53 -2.06 -5.55
C PHE A 442 -26.76 -2.11 -6.87
N ILE A 443 -27.19 -2.93 -7.84
CA ILE A 443 -26.58 -3.02 -9.15
C ILE A 443 -27.25 -2.01 -10.09
N ILE A 444 -26.47 -1.08 -10.63
CA ILE A 444 -26.94 -0.06 -11.57
C ILE A 444 -26.30 -0.29 -12.93
N PHE A 445 -27.10 -0.51 -13.97
CA PHE A 445 -26.66 -0.50 -15.36
C PHE A 445 -26.91 0.89 -15.98
N GLU A 446 -25.86 1.73 -15.99
CA GLU A 446 -26.00 3.10 -16.48
C GLU A 446 -25.51 3.24 -17.92
N LYS A 447 -26.45 3.43 -18.84
CA LYS A 447 -26.17 3.62 -20.28
C LYS A 447 -26.21 5.07 -20.74
N LYS A 448 -26.68 5.99 -19.90
CA LYS A 448 -26.94 7.39 -20.25
C LYS A 448 -26.07 8.40 -19.50
N ALA A 449 -25.11 7.93 -18.71
CA ALA A 449 -24.20 8.83 -18.02
C ALA A 449 -23.35 9.61 -19.03
N LYS A 450 -23.27 10.91 -18.83
CA LYS A 450 -22.50 11.80 -19.72
C LYS A 450 -21.02 11.85 -19.35
N ASN A 451 -20.72 11.58 -18.09
CA ASN A 451 -19.38 11.64 -17.54
C ASN A 451 -19.30 10.82 -16.23
N ARG A 452 -18.08 10.62 -15.72
CA ARG A 452 -17.79 9.91 -14.47
C ARG A 452 -18.57 10.47 -13.26
N LYS A 453 -18.62 11.80 -13.13
CA LYS A 453 -19.30 12.47 -12.02
C LYS A 453 -20.81 12.14 -11.97
N ASP A 454 -21.45 11.98 -13.13
CA ASP A 454 -22.89 11.60 -13.18
C ASP A 454 -23.11 10.17 -12.69
N VAL A 455 -22.16 9.24 -12.98
CA VAL A 455 -22.21 7.85 -12.49
C VAL A 455 -22.10 7.83 -10.97
N LEU A 456 -21.08 8.50 -10.43
CA LEU A 456 -20.83 8.58 -8.99
C LEU A 456 -22.01 9.18 -8.23
N LYS A 457 -22.56 10.29 -8.71
CA LYS A 457 -23.74 10.91 -8.09
C LYS A 457 -24.92 9.96 -8.02
N ARG A 458 -25.18 9.18 -9.08
CA ARG A 458 -26.28 8.22 -9.10
C ARG A 458 -26.06 7.05 -8.17
N ALA A 459 -24.83 6.53 -8.11
CA ALA A 459 -24.47 5.48 -7.17
C ALA A 459 -24.64 5.93 -5.71
N CYS A 460 -24.09 7.10 -5.36
CA CYS A 460 -24.27 7.68 -4.03
C CYS A 460 -25.75 7.93 -3.70
N GLN A 461 -26.53 8.47 -4.66
CA GLN A 461 -27.95 8.74 -4.45
C GLN A 461 -28.76 7.46 -4.18
N LEU A 462 -28.38 6.34 -4.79
CA LEU A 462 -29.02 5.04 -4.48
C LEU A 462 -28.79 4.65 -3.03
N LEU A 463 -27.55 4.73 -2.55
CA LEU A 463 -27.18 4.41 -1.17
C LEU A 463 -27.85 5.33 -0.15
N ILE A 464 -27.92 6.65 -0.46
CA ILE A 464 -28.62 7.65 0.37
C ILE A 464 -30.13 7.34 0.43
N ASN A 465 -30.76 7.06 -0.72
CA ASN A 465 -32.18 6.76 -0.78
C ASN A 465 -32.57 5.47 -0.02
N LYS A 466 -31.60 4.53 0.12
CA LYS A 466 -31.75 3.31 0.89
C LYS A 466 -31.40 3.49 2.37
N GLY A 467 -30.93 4.67 2.76
CA GLY A 467 -30.55 4.97 4.15
C GLY A 467 -29.29 4.27 4.64
N ILE A 468 -28.42 3.81 3.70
CA ILE A 468 -27.16 3.12 4.04
C ILE A 468 -26.08 4.13 4.42
N VAL A 469 -26.07 5.29 3.72
CA VAL A 469 -25.12 6.38 3.96
C VAL A 469 -25.86 7.71 4.13
N GLN A 470 -25.21 8.68 4.77
CA GLN A 470 -25.75 10.02 4.97
C GLN A 470 -25.59 10.87 3.69
N SER A 471 -26.24 12.04 3.64
CA SER A 471 -26.23 12.92 2.45
C SER A 471 -24.83 13.46 2.12
N GLU A 472 -23.98 13.63 3.14
CA GLU A 472 -22.62 14.14 3.04
C GLU A 472 -21.70 13.19 2.26
N PHE A 473 -21.93 11.88 2.34
CA PHE A 473 -21.14 10.86 1.65
C PHE A 473 -20.97 11.13 0.15
N ALA A 474 -22.03 11.63 -0.53
CA ALA A 474 -21.92 11.95 -1.96
C ALA A 474 -20.94 13.10 -2.26
N ARG A 475 -20.83 14.06 -1.34
CA ARG A 475 -19.87 15.15 -1.44
C ARG A 475 -18.45 14.62 -1.25
N ASP A 476 -18.24 13.81 -0.23
CA ASP A 476 -16.94 13.29 0.16
C ASP A 476 -16.36 12.37 -0.94
N VAL A 477 -17.16 11.45 -1.48
CA VAL A 477 -16.79 10.64 -2.66
C VAL A 477 -16.40 11.52 -3.86
N LEU A 478 -17.16 12.58 -4.14
CA LEU A 478 -16.87 13.46 -5.27
C LEU A 478 -15.67 14.36 -5.04
N GLU A 479 -15.36 14.72 -3.82
CA GLU A 479 -14.17 15.46 -3.46
C GLU A 479 -12.93 14.55 -3.53
N ARG A 480 -13.01 13.34 -2.97
CA ARG A 480 -11.93 12.33 -3.07
C ARG A 480 -11.58 12.01 -4.52
N GLU A 481 -12.59 11.83 -5.37
CA GLU A 481 -12.42 11.54 -6.81
C GLU A 481 -11.83 12.71 -7.61
N LYS A 482 -11.87 13.94 -7.09
CA LYS A 482 -11.19 15.10 -7.71
C LYS A 482 -9.71 15.12 -7.39
N VAL A 483 -9.33 14.63 -6.21
CA VAL A 483 -7.93 14.59 -5.75
C VAL A 483 -7.16 13.55 -6.56
N GLU A 484 -7.73 12.35 -6.68
CA GLU A 484 -7.13 11.25 -7.44
C GLU A 484 -8.22 10.31 -7.93
N ALA A 485 -8.05 9.79 -9.15
CA ALA A 485 -9.00 8.84 -9.71
C ALA A 485 -8.97 7.53 -8.92
N THR A 486 -10.12 7.08 -8.42
CA THR A 486 -10.25 5.82 -7.68
C THR A 486 -10.27 4.58 -8.59
N ALA A 487 -9.69 4.67 -9.79
CA ALA A 487 -9.57 3.59 -10.75
C ALA A 487 -8.44 2.64 -10.34
N VAL A 488 -8.77 1.36 -10.13
CA VAL A 488 -7.82 0.32 -9.72
C VAL A 488 -7.35 -0.57 -10.89
N GLY A 489 -7.56 -0.15 -12.12
CA GLY A 489 -7.22 -0.90 -13.32
C GLY A 489 -8.34 -1.80 -13.83
N CYS A 490 -8.10 -2.54 -14.91
CA CYS A 490 -9.06 -3.47 -15.54
C CYS A 490 -10.47 -2.88 -15.79
N ASN A 491 -10.58 -1.57 -16.02
CA ASN A 491 -11.84 -0.82 -16.13
C ASN A 491 -12.71 -0.84 -14.86
N ILE A 492 -12.10 -1.03 -13.70
CA ILE A 492 -12.76 -1.02 -12.38
C ILE A 492 -12.32 0.24 -11.64
N ALA A 493 -13.25 0.85 -10.92
CA ALA A 493 -12.98 1.91 -9.96
C ALA A 493 -13.72 1.60 -8.65
N ILE A 494 -13.14 2.00 -7.51
CA ILE A 494 -13.71 1.83 -6.17
C ILE A 494 -13.84 3.20 -5.53
N PRO A 495 -14.87 3.98 -5.89
CA PRO A 495 -15.11 5.27 -5.30
C PRO A 495 -15.42 5.10 -3.80
N HIS A 496 -14.73 5.91 -2.98
CA HIS A 496 -14.91 5.95 -1.53
C HIS A 496 -14.87 7.41 -1.05
N GLY A 497 -15.43 7.67 0.08
CA GLY A 497 -15.48 9.01 0.67
C GLY A 497 -15.16 8.96 2.14
#